data_c844af32afe1acd927fbb3cf07e3f4ce
#
_entry.id   c844af32afe1acd927fbb3cf07e3f4ce
#
_cell.length_a   1.000
_cell.length_b   1.000
_cell.length_c   1.000
_cell.angle_alpha   90.00
_cell.angle_beta   90.00
_cell.angle_gamma   90.00
#
_symmetry.space_group_name_H-M   'P 1'
#
loop_
_entity.id
_entity.type
_entity.pdbx_description
1 polymer ?
#
loop_
_entity_poly.entity_id
_entity_poly.type
_entity_poly.pdbx_seq_one_letter_code
_entity_poly.pdbx_strand_id
1 'polypeptide(L)'
;MNLHKIYHPITATPFKCTEEYMEFAPCDALKPYIRCFWGSQKIVVQEACADAETDIVTPDTCMDIIFTADHTNNTIDSSFCGIDDRAFTARKYLRARKRFFRFAIRFYAWGAALFAEESMRSTKNTHFDVDCHFPRIKQEIEKRLFDIDDISQIISVAEAILLHHLREKHQNPVIFQSVSRILETRGTLSMTDLEREVLI
;
A
#
# COMPACT_ATOMS: atom_id res chain seq x y z
N MET A 1 15.13 -0.37 16.65
CA MET A 1 15.87 -0.69 15.41
C MET A 1 15.09 -0.16 14.21
N ASN A 2 15.75 0.48 13.24
CA ASN A 2 15.07 1.10 12.10
C ASN A 2 14.98 0.09 10.94
N LEU A 3 13.98 -0.82 10.97
CA LEU A 3 13.81 -1.90 9.98
C LEU A 3 13.81 -1.39 8.53
N HIS A 4 13.18 -0.25 8.26
CA HIS A 4 13.12 0.36 6.93
C HIS A 4 14.48 0.75 6.33
N LYS A 5 15.54 0.86 7.16
CA LYS A 5 16.91 1.16 6.69
C LYS A 5 17.66 -0.08 6.22
N ILE A 6 17.24 -1.24 6.65
CA ILE A 6 17.91 -2.52 6.35
C ILE A 6 17.08 -3.42 5.45
N TYR A 7 15.78 -3.15 5.34
CA TYR A 7 14.87 -3.92 4.53
C TYR A 7 14.45 -3.14 3.27
N HIS A 8 14.77 -3.72 2.12
CA HIS A 8 14.42 -3.18 0.81
C HIS A 8 13.58 -4.22 0.07
N PRO A 9 12.23 -4.11 0.13
CA PRO A 9 11.37 -5.03 -0.59
C PRO A 9 11.63 -4.94 -2.10
N ILE A 10 11.49 -6.06 -2.78
CA ILE A 10 11.53 -6.08 -4.24
C ILE A 10 10.41 -5.19 -4.76
N THR A 11 10.73 -4.36 -5.74
CA THR A 11 9.72 -3.50 -6.38
C THR A 11 8.71 -4.38 -7.09
N ALA A 12 7.43 -4.20 -6.72
CA ALA A 12 6.33 -4.89 -7.35
C ALA A 12 6.08 -4.40 -8.79
N THR A 13 5.19 -5.09 -9.47
CA THR A 13 4.66 -4.68 -10.77
C THR A 13 3.86 -3.35 -10.65
N PRO A 14 4.06 -2.36 -11.58
CA PRO A 14 5.00 -2.39 -12.70
C PRO A 14 6.44 -2.12 -12.27
N PHE A 15 7.39 -2.78 -12.90
CA PHE A 15 8.82 -2.60 -12.62
C PHE A 15 9.42 -1.30 -13.19
N LYS A 16 8.61 -0.48 -13.85
CA LYS A 16 9.01 0.77 -14.48
C LYS A 16 8.02 1.87 -14.13
N CYS A 17 8.53 3.08 -13.97
CA CYS A 17 7.68 4.27 -13.88
C CYS A 17 6.89 4.44 -15.19
N THR A 18 5.60 4.73 -15.04
CA THR A 18 4.66 5.04 -16.12
C THR A 18 3.86 6.27 -15.73
N GLU A 19 3.01 6.79 -16.63
CA GLU A 19 2.08 7.86 -16.28
C GLU A 19 1.10 7.47 -15.17
N GLU A 20 0.80 6.16 -15.04
CA GLU A 20 -0.11 5.61 -14.04
C GLU A 20 0.60 5.21 -12.74
N TYR A 21 1.94 5.11 -12.76
CA TYR A 21 2.71 4.61 -11.63
C TYR A 21 4.04 5.33 -11.48
N MET A 22 4.14 6.12 -10.42
CA MET A 22 5.38 6.72 -9.93
C MET A 22 5.43 6.54 -8.40
N GLU A 23 6.62 6.32 -7.84
CA GLU A 23 6.81 6.20 -6.39
C GLU A 23 7.36 7.49 -5.79
N PHE A 24 6.88 7.82 -4.60
CA PHE A 24 7.26 9.02 -3.83
C PHE A 24 7.59 8.62 -2.40
N ALA A 25 8.70 9.14 -1.88
CA ALA A 25 9.10 8.86 -0.50
C ALA A 25 8.19 9.57 0.50
N PRO A 26 7.81 8.92 1.61
CA PRO A 26 7.10 9.58 2.70
C PRO A 26 8.03 10.49 3.52
N CYS A 27 7.43 11.40 4.32
CA CYS A 27 8.17 12.19 5.29
C CYS A 27 8.89 11.31 6.33
N ASP A 28 9.92 11.85 6.98
CA ASP A 28 10.80 11.08 7.88
C ASP A 28 10.06 10.37 9.01
N ALA A 29 9.00 10.97 9.53
CA ALA A 29 8.20 10.38 10.59
C ALA A 29 7.40 9.13 10.15
N LEU A 30 7.05 9.03 8.87
CA LEU A 30 6.29 7.91 8.30
C LEU A 30 7.18 6.83 7.66
N LYS A 31 8.45 7.15 7.31
CA LYS A 31 9.40 6.18 6.73
C LYS A 31 9.54 4.85 7.47
N PRO A 32 9.44 4.79 8.81
CA PRO A 32 9.49 3.51 9.51
C PRO A 32 8.36 2.54 9.18
N TYR A 33 7.23 3.03 8.66
CA TYR A 33 5.98 2.28 8.51
C TYR A 33 5.49 2.21 7.06
N ILE A 34 5.78 3.25 6.28
CA ILE A 34 5.34 3.42 4.89
C ILE A 34 6.54 3.29 3.97
N ARG A 35 6.46 2.37 3.01
CA ARG A 35 7.49 2.15 2.00
C ARG A 35 7.55 3.31 1.01
N CYS A 36 6.40 3.67 0.46
CA CYS A 36 6.23 4.80 -0.46
C CYS A 36 4.75 5.16 -0.61
N PHE A 37 4.49 6.32 -1.15
CA PHE A 37 3.26 6.63 -1.86
C PHE A 37 3.48 6.30 -3.34
N TRP A 38 2.42 5.90 -4.05
CA TRP A 38 2.52 5.69 -5.48
C TRP A 38 1.22 6.04 -6.20
N GLY A 39 1.30 6.29 -7.50
CA GLY A 39 0.13 6.59 -8.32
C GLY A 39 0.47 7.38 -9.56
N SER A 40 -0.57 7.96 -10.17
CA SER A 40 -0.44 8.84 -11.33
C SER A 40 -0.03 10.25 -10.89
N GLN A 41 0.96 10.85 -11.55
CA GLN A 41 1.41 12.19 -11.20
C GLN A 41 0.28 13.22 -11.37
N LYS A 42 -0.53 13.06 -12.41
CA LYS A 42 -1.71 13.87 -12.75
C LYS A 42 -2.85 12.98 -13.20
N ILE A 43 -3.98 13.57 -13.54
CA ILE A 43 -5.10 12.85 -14.15
C ILE A 43 -4.62 12.19 -15.46
N VAL A 44 -4.78 10.87 -15.52
CA VAL A 44 -4.46 10.06 -16.71
C VAL A 44 -5.69 9.94 -17.58
N VAL A 45 -5.47 9.98 -18.88
CA VAL A 45 -6.50 9.70 -19.89
C VAL A 45 -6.15 8.39 -20.56
N GLN A 46 -6.95 7.37 -20.35
CA GLN A 46 -6.79 6.05 -20.96
C GLN A 46 -7.86 5.84 -22.03
N GLU A 47 -7.43 5.53 -23.25
CA GLU A 47 -8.34 5.26 -24.34
C GLU A 47 -8.91 3.83 -24.25
N ALA A 48 -10.08 3.63 -24.84
CA ALA A 48 -10.68 2.29 -24.89
C ALA A 48 -9.73 1.31 -25.59
N CYS A 49 -9.57 0.12 -25.01
CA CYS A 49 -8.79 -0.96 -25.59
C CYS A 49 -9.71 -2.16 -25.83
N ALA A 50 -9.70 -2.69 -27.06
CA ALA A 50 -10.52 -3.85 -27.42
C ALA A 50 -9.99 -5.15 -26.79
N ASP A 51 -8.69 -5.23 -26.59
CA ASP A 51 -8.02 -6.38 -26.01
C ASP A 51 -7.74 -6.13 -24.51
N ALA A 52 -8.01 -7.13 -23.69
CA ALA A 52 -7.68 -7.07 -22.28
C ALA A 52 -6.16 -7.11 -22.11
N GLU A 53 -5.57 -6.02 -21.62
CA GLU A 53 -4.20 -6.05 -21.14
C GLU A 53 -4.12 -6.83 -19.84
N THR A 54 -3.11 -7.66 -19.71
CA THR A 54 -2.87 -8.47 -18.52
C THR A 54 -1.50 -8.17 -17.96
N ASP A 55 -1.46 -7.78 -16.68
CA ASP A 55 -0.22 -7.65 -15.93
C ASP A 55 -0.10 -8.80 -14.94
N ILE A 56 1.10 -9.34 -14.77
CA ILE A 56 1.38 -10.29 -13.69
C ILE A 56 1.89 -9.48 -12.51
N VAL A 57 1.14 -9.51 -11.42
CA VAL A 57 1.54 -8.91 -10.14
C VAL A 57 2.34 -9.95 -9.38
N THR A 58 3.60 -9.64 -9.12
CA THR A 58 4.48 -10.51 -8.33
C THR A 58 4.31 -10.22 -6.85
N PRO A 59 4.41 -11.26 -5.99
CA PRO A 59 4.35 -11.06 -4.54
C PRO A 59 5.44 -10.11 -4.07
N ASP A 60 5.05 -9.21 -3.20
CA ASP A 60 5.98 -8.45 -2.38
C ASP A 60 5.54 -8.55 -0.91
N THR A 61 6.31 -7.97 -0.02
CA THR A 61 6.00 -8.01 1.42
C THR A 61 5.36 -6.71 1.89
N CYS A 62 4.68 -6.00 1.00
CA CYS A 62 3.98 -4.77 1.29
C CYS A 62 2.47 -4.98 1.29
N MET A 63 1.76 -4.01 1.83
CA MET A 63 0.30 -3.89 1.78
C MET A 63 -0.05 -2.53 1.21
N ASP A 64 -1.05 -2.47 0.35
CA ASP A 64 -1.45 -1.23 -0.30
C ASP A 64 -2.88 -0.82 0.06
N ILE A 65 -3.09 0.48 0.32
CA ILE A 65 -4.39 1.12 0.18
C ILE A 65 -4.35 1.88 -1.13
N ILE A 66 -5.29 1.58 -2.03
CA ILE A 66 -5.34 2.16 -3.38
C ILE A 66 -6.66 2.92 -3.53
N PHE A 67 -6.57 4.17 -3.97
CA PHE A 67 -7.70 5.03 -4.33
C PHE A 67 -7.64 5.33 -5.83
N THR A 68 -8.78 5.25 -6.49
CA THR A 68 -8.92 5.64 -7.90
C THR A 68 -10.13 6.56 -8.05
N ALA A 69 -9.88 7.84 -8.27
CA ALA A 69 -10.91 8.81 -8.61
C ALA A 69 -11.20 8.75 -10.11
N ASP A 70 -12.38 8.30 -10.49
CA ASP A 70 -12.85 8.25 -11.87
C ASP A 70 -13.55 9.57 -12.21
N HIS A 71 -12.84 10.47 -12.88
CA HIS A 71 -13.38 11.77 -13.33
C HIS A 71 -14.34 11.65 -14.52
N THR A 72 -14.46 10.48 -15.15
CA THR A 72 -15.46 10.24 -16.21
C THR A 72 -16.82 9.99 -15.62
N ASN A 73 -16.87 9.15 -14.57
CA ASN A 73 -18.13 8.73 -13.94
C ASN A 73 -18.40 9.44 -12.60
N ASN A 74 -17.48 10.28 -12.14
CA ASN A 74 -17.55 10.97 -10.85
C ASN A 74 -17.68 10.00 -9.68
N THR A 75 -16.87 8.93 -9.66
CA THR A 75 -16.86 7.90 -8.62
C THR A 75 -15.46 7.70 -8.07
N ILE A 76 -15.37 7.30 -6.79
CA ILE A 76 -14.12 6.82 -6.19
C ILE A 76 -14.26 5.33 -5.92
N ASP A 77 -13.25 4.58 -6.36
CA ASP A 77 -13.03 3.19 -5.99
C ASP A 77 -11.84 3.13 -5.03
N SER A 78 -11.99 2.38 -3.95
CA SER A 78 -10.92 2.21 -2.97
C SER A 78 -10.80 0.76 -2.54
N SER A 79 -9.58 0.25 -2.54
CA SER A 79 -9.28 -1.13 -2.19
C SER A 79 -8.06 -1.23 -1.28
N PHE A 80 -8.09 -2.21 -0.39
CA PHE A 80 -6.94 -2.64 0.39
C PHE A 80 -6.44 -3.97 -0.17
N CYS A 81 -5.13 -4.04 -0.43
CA CYS A 81 -4.43 -5.24 -0.85
C CYS A 81 -3.54 -5.71 0.30
N GLY A 82 -3.83 -6.90 0.81
CA GLY A 82 -3.02 -7.56 1.83
C GLY A 82 -1.71 -8.09 1.25
N ILE A 83 -0.94 -8.80 2.08
CA ILE A 83 0.28 -9.46 1.62
C ILE A 83 -0.09 -10.66 0.74
N ASP A 84 0.40 -10.67 -0.50
CA ASP A 84 0.28 -11.82 -1.38
C ASP A 84 1.52 -12.73 -1.28
N ASP A 85 1.33 -14.04 -1.23
CA ASP A 85 2.39 -15.05 -1.22
C ASP A 85 2.53 -15.78 -2.57
N ARG A 86 1.70 -15.41 -3.55
CA ARG A 86 1.72 -15.94 -4.91
C ARG A 86 1.41 -14.85 -5.93
N ALA A 87 1.97 -14.99 -7.12
CA ALA A 87 1.65 -14.09 -8.23
C ALA A 87 0.19 -14.26 -8.67
N PHE A 88 -0.42 -13.18 -9.09
CA PHE A 88 -1.74 -13.18 -9.71
C PHE A 88 -1.78 -12.33 -10.97
N THR A 89 -2.80 -12.52 -11.78
CA THR A 89 -2.98 -11.79 -13.03
C THR A 89 -3.99 -10.67 -12.81
N ALA A 90 -3.53 -9.43 -12.93
CA ALA A 90 -4.41 -8.26 -13.00
C ALA A 90 -4.85 -8.06 -14.47
N ARG A 91 -6.15 -8.02 -14.71
CA ARG A 91 -6.73 -7.76 -16.05
C ARG A 91 -7.20 -6.32 -16.11
N LYS A 92 -6.68 -5.58 -17.08
CA LYS A 92 -7.16 -4.25 -17.43
C LYS A 92 -8.08 -4.41 -18.65
N TYR A 93 -9.35 -4.12 -18.48
CA TYR A 93 -10.30 -4.09 -19.58
C TYR A 93 -11.01 -2.75 -19.60
N LEU A 94 -10.80 -1.98 -20.66
CA LEU A 94 -11.39 -0.66 -20.77
C LEU A 94 -12.35 -0.60 -21.96
N ARG A 95 -13.64 -0.63 -21.66
CA ARG A 95 -14.72 -0.58 -22.68
C ARG A 95 -14.93 0.80 -23.29
N ALA A 96 -14.52 1.85 -22.57
CA ALA A 96 -14.69 3.23 -22.97
C ALA A 96 -13.50 4.07 -22.48
N ARG A 97 -13.30 5.21 -23.11
CA ARG A 97 -12.32 6.20 -22.65
C ARG A 97 -12.58 6.55 -21.18
N LYS A 98 -11.52 6.54 -20.37
CA LYS A 98 -11.58 6.84 -18.94
C LYS A 98 -10.58 7.93 -18.56
N ARG A 99 -11.02 8.86 -17.71
CA ARG A 99 -10.14 9.84 -17.05
C ARG A 99 -10.10 9.50 -15.57
N PHE A 100 -8.93 9.25 -15.04
CA PHE A 100 -8.80 8.88 -13.63
C PHE A 100 -7.53 9.44 -13.00
N PHE A 101 -7.56 9.56 -11.68
CA PHE A 101 -6.41 9.85 -10.84
C PHE A 101 -6.25 8.73 -9.83
N ARG A 102 -5.04 8.15 -9.75
CA ARG A 102 -4.74 7.07 -8.82
C ARG A 102 -3.74 7.53 -7.77
N PHE A 103 -4.05 7.23 -6.54
CA PHE A 103 -3.18 7.46 -5.38
C PHE A 103 -3.17 6.22 -4.49
N ALA A 104 -2.00 5.83 -3.99
CA ALA A 104 -1.89 4.69 -3.10
C ALA A 104 -0.85 4.90 -2.00
N ILE A 105 -1.08 4.22 -0.89
CA ILE A 105 -0.21 4.17 0.28
C ILE A 105 0.32 2.75 0.41
N ARG A 106 1.63 2.57 0.26
CA ARG A 106 2.29 1.26 0.40
C ARG A 106 2.96 1.15 1.75
N PHE A 107 2.45 0.26 2.57
CA PHE A 107 2.97 -0.04 3.89
C PHE A 107 3.99 -1.17 3.85
N TYR A 108 4.98 -1.11 4.73
CA TYR A 108 5.71 -2.32 5.11
C TYR A 108 4.78 -3.29 5.84
N ALA A 109 5.10 -4.59 5.81
CA ALA A 109 4.32 -5.64 6.46
C ALA A 109 4.00 -5.37 7.95
N TRP A 110 4.90 -4.70 8.65
CA TRP A 110 4.74 -4.32 10.06
C TRP A 110 4.07 -2.95 10.27
N GLY A 111 3.85 -2.19 9.19
CA GLY A 111 3.37 -0.81 9.25
C GLY A 111 1.86 -0.67 9.27
N ALA A 112 1.15 -1.36 8.38
CA ALA A 112 -0.29 -1.17 8.14
C ALA A 112 -1.14 -1.28 9.42
N ALA A 113 -0.84 -2.25 10.29
CA ALA A 113 -1.56 -2.48 11.54
C ALA A 113 -1.54 -1.28 12.52
N LEU A 114 -0.59 -0.36 12.39
CA LEU A 114 -0.50 0.83 13.25
C LEU A 114 -1.51 1.92 12.86
N PHE A 115 -2.11 1.80 11.69
CA PHE A 115 -3.11 2.72 11.16
C PHE A 115 -4.50 2.09 11.11
N ALA A 116 -4.57 0.76 11.18
CA ALA A 116 -5.84 0.04 11.10
C ALA A 116 -6.69 0.23 12.36
N GLU A 117 -8.00 0.30 12.18
CA GLU A 117 -9.00 0.36 13.26
C GLU A 117 -9.44 -1.04 13.68
N GLU A 118 -9.33 -2.01 12.77
CA GLU A 118 -9.69 -3.40 12.99
C GLU A 118 -8.48 -4.32 12.87
N SER A 119 -8.64 -5.57 13.31
CA SER A 119 -7.57 -6.57 13.29
C SER A 119 -7.15 -6.89 11.86
N MET A 120 -5.85 -6.90 11.60
CA MET A 120 -5.25 -7.29 10.30
C MET A 120 -5.10 -8.81 10.13
N ARG A 121 -5.75 -9.62 10.98
CA ARG A 121 -5.75 -11.07 10.81
C ARG A 121 -6.51 -11.44 9.53
N SER A 122 -6.01 -12.46 8.84
CA SER A 122 -6.64 -13.00 7.61
C SER A 122 -6.60 -12.04 6.41
N THR A 123 -5.66 -11.09 6.39
CA THR A 123 -5.48 -10.19 5.24
C THR A 123 -4.57 -10.75 4.14
N LYS A 124 -4.00 -11.94 4.36
CA LYS A 124 -3.12 -12.59 3.40
C LYS A 124 -3.89 -13.07 2.16
N ASN A 125 -3.39 -12.77 0.97
CA ASN A 125 -4.01 -13.08 -0.34
C ASN A 125 -5.46 -12.59 -0.45
N THR A 126 -5.75 -11.43 0.15
CA THR A 126 -7.10 -10.86 0.13
C THR A 126 -7.07 -9.42 -0.33
N HIS A 127 -8.12 -9.06 -1.08
CA HIS A 127 -8.38 -7.73 -1.57
C HIS A 127 -9.81 -7.36 -1.17
N PHE A 128 -10.00 -6.25 -0.48
CA PHE A 128 -11.31 -5.83 0.00
C PHE A 128 -11.42 -4.31 0.11
N ASP A 129 -12.60 -3.82 0.43
CA ASP A 129 -12.85 -2.40 0.61
C ASP A 129 -12.03 -1.84 1.79
N VAL A 130 -11.49 -0.64 1.63
CA VAL A 130 -10.69 0.05 2.64
C VAL A 130 -11.46 0.25 3.94
N ASP A 131 -12.80 0.39 3.89
CA ASP A 131 -13.67 0.52 5.06
C ASP A 131 -13.52 -0.62 6.06
N CYS A 132 -13.12 -1.81 5.61
CA CYS A 132 -12.99 -2.97 6.49
C CYS A 132 -11.94 -2.77 7.59
N HIS A 133 -10.90 -1.98 7.33
CA HIS A 133 -9.81 -1.79 8.28
C HIS A 133 -9.41 -0.32 8.50
N PHE A 134 -9.70 0.58 7.55
CA PHE A 134 -9.23 1.96 7.57
C PHE A 134 -10.34 2.98 7.27
N PRO A 135 -11.54 2.88 7.89
CA PRO A 135 -12.70 3.69 7.51
C PRO A 135 -12.47 5.18 7.63
N ARG A 136 -11.76 5.65 8.67
CA ARG A 136 -11.49 7.08 8.85
C ARG A 136 -10.49 7.60 7.83
N ILE A 137 -9.40 6.88 7.61
CA ILE A 137 -8.39 7.25 6.59
C ILE A 137 -9.05 7.32 5.21
N LYS A 138 -9.87 6.32 4.86
CA LYS A 138 -10.66 6.35 3.63
C LYS A 138 -11.49 7.62 3.53
N GLN A 139 -12.34 7.87 4.51
CA GLN A 139 -13.25 9.01 4.51
C GLN A 139 -12.52 10.35 4.37
N GLU A 140 -11.38 10.52 5.04
CA GLU A 140 -10.63 11.77 5.01
C GLU A 140 -9.90 11.99 3.69
N ILE A 141 -9.34 10.92 3.08
CA ILE A 141 -8.67 11.00 1.78
C ILE A 141 -9.69 11.21 0.65
N GLU A 142 -10.77 10.43 0.62
CA GLU A 142 -11.79 10.51 -0.44
C GLU A 142 -12.44 11.90 -0.54
N LYS A 143 -12.65 12.59 0.58
CA LYS A 143 -13.16 13.97 0.62
C LYS A 143 -12.29 14.98 -0.14
N ARG A 144 -11.02 14.66 -0.38
CA ARG A 144 -10.05 15.57 -1.03
C ARG A 144 -9.69 15.14 -2.45
N LEU A 145 -9.96 13.89 -2.80
CA LEU A 145 -9.37 13.27 -3.98
C LEU A 145 -9.86 13.88 -5.30
N PHE A 146 -11.10 14.36 -5.37
CA PHE A 146 -11.61 15.05 -6.56
C PHE A 146 -11.16 16.48 -6.70
N ASP A 147 -10.76 17.12 -5.59
CA ASP A 147 -10.30 18.51 -5.58
C ASP A 147 -8.81 18.63 -5.90
N ILE A 148 -8.12 17.48 -6.03
CA ILE A 148 -6.68 17.39 -6.22
C ILE A 148 -6.40 16.68 -7.54
N ASP A 149 -5.54 17.27 -8.35
CA ASP A 149 -5.11 16.74 -9.66
C ASP A 149 -3.60 16.50 -9.75
N ASP A 150 -2.88 16.74 -8.65
CA ASP A 150 -1.43 16.55 -8.53
C ASP A 150 -1.12 15.68 -7.30
N ILE A 151 -0.31 14.63 -7.51
CA ILE A 151 0.01 13.66 -6.49
C ILE A 151 0.76 14.27 -5.29
N SER A 152 1.54 15.34 -5.48
CA SER A 152 2.28 15.98 -4.38
C SER A 152 1.34 16.62 -3.35
N GLN A 153 0.20 17.13 -3.82
CA GLN A 153 -0.83 17.71 -2.95
C GLN A 153 -1.53 16.63 -2.13
N ILE A 154 -1.94 15.52 -2.76
CA ILE A 154 -2.59 14.42 -2.03
C ILE A 154 -1.62 13.75 -1.05
N ILE A 155 -0.33 13.63 -1.38
CA ILE A 155 0.69 13.12 -0.47
C ILE A 155 0.75 13.97 0.79
N SER A 156 0.82 15.29 0.66
CA SER A 156 0.86 16.21 1.82
C SER A 156 -0.37 16.07 2.72
N VAL A 157 -1.55 15.90 2.12
CA VAL A 157 -2.80 15.64 2.85
C VAL A 157 -2.76 14.28 3.52
N ALA A 158 -2.37 13.25 2.81
CA ALA A 158 -2.28 11.88 3.33
C ALA A 158 -1.28 11.76 4.47
N GLU A 159 -0.12 12.43 4.38
CA GLU A 159 0.86 12.45 5.48
C GLU A 159 0.27 13.06 6.76
N ALA A 160 -0.45 14.18 6.67
CA ALA A 160 -1.10 14.79 7.82
C ALA A 160 -2.15 13.85 8.44
N ILE A 161 -2.99 13.22 7.62
CA ILE A 161 -3.99 12.23 8.05
C ILE A 161 -3.31 11.04 8.72
N LEU A 162 -2.29 10.46 8.08
CA LEU A 162 -1.58 9.29 8.59
C LEU A 162 -0.86 9.58 9.91
N LEU A 163 -0.21 10.74 10.04
CA LEU A 163 0.41 11.15 11.30
C LEU A 163 -0.62 11.32 12.44
N HIS A 164 -1.83 11.81 12.12
CA HIS A 164 -2.91 11.91 13.08
C HIS A 164 -3.44 10.55 13.54
N HIS A 165 -3.49 9.56 12.63
CA HIS A 165 -4.00 8.21 12.91
C HIS A 165 -2.93 7.22 13.38
N LEU A 166 -1.65 7.60 13.39
CA LEU A 166 -0.56 6.72 13.79
C LEU A 166 -0.68 6.30 15.25
N ARG A 167 -0.78 5.00 15.49
CA ARG A 167 -0.97 4.40 16.82
C ARG A 167 0.31 3.69 17.28
N GLU A 168 1.39 4.41 17.49
CA GLU A 168 2.68 3.83 17.91
C GLU A 168 2.57 2.96 19.18
N LYS A 169 1.66 3.30 20.11
CA LYS A 169 1.40 2.51 21.32
C LYS A 169 0.87 1.11 21.04
N HIS A 170 0.35 0.86 19.82
CA HIS A 170 -0.14 -0.44 19.39
C HIS A 170 0.94 -1.26 18.67
N GLN A 171 2.18 -0.78 18.62
CA GLN A 171 3.29 -1.52 18.05
C GLN A 171 3.48 -2.83 18.79
N ASN A 172 3.31 -3.95 18.10
CA ASN A 172 3.54 -5.26 18.68
C ASN A 172 5.04 -5.57 18.67
N PRO A 173 5.70 -5.64 19.84
CA PRO A 173 7.14 -5.87 19.90
C PRO A 173 7.56 -7.20 19.29
N VAL A 174 6.70 -8.23 19.38
CA VAL A 174 6.96 -9.55 18.80
C VAL A 174 7.12 -9.46 17.29
N ILE A 175 6.26 -8.71 16.60
CA ILE A 175 6.36 -8.52 15.13
C ILE A 175 7.69 -7.85 14.79
N PHE A 176 8.06 -6.79 15.47
CA PHE A 176 9.30 -6.06 15.20
C PHE A 176 10.54 -6.91 15.50
N GLN A 177 10.54 -7.66 16.59
CA GLN A 177 11.62 -8.60 16.93
C GLN A 177 11.72 -9.71 15.90
N SER A 178 10.59 -10.32 15.52
CA SER A 178 10.57 -11.37 14.49
C SER A 178 11.12 -10.89 13.16
N VAL A 179 10.66 -9.74 12.67
CA VAL A 179 11.16 -9.16 11.43
C VAL A 179 12.67 -8.84 11.53
N SER A 180 13.11 -8.29 12.67
CA SER A 180 14.53 -8.02 12.92
C SER A 180 15.37 -9.28 12.79
N ARG A 181 14.95 -10.37 13.46
CA ARG A 181 15.68 -11.65 13.42
C ARG A 181 15.70 -12.28 12.02
N ILE A 182 14.55 -12.22 11.31
CA ILE A 182 14.49 -12.69 9.91
C ILE A 182 15.50 -11.91 9.04
N LEU A 183 15.58 -10.60 9.19
CA LEU A 183 16.50 -9.77 8.40
C LEU A 183 17.98 -10.01 8.78
N GLU A 184 18.30 -10.10 10.08
CA GLU A 184 19.65 -10.37 10.57
C GLU A 184 20.19 -11.73 10.07
N THR A 185 19.31 -12.74 10.03
CA THR A 185 19.64 -14.08 9.56
C THR A 185 19.44 -14.27 8.04
N ARG A 186 19.06 -13.21 7.33
CA ARG A 186 18.77 -13.25 5.89
C ARG A 186 17.72 -14.33 5.53
N GLY A 187 16.72 -14.53 6.39
CA GLY A 187 15.66 -15.52 6.18
C GLY A 187 16.08 -16.98 6.33
N THR A 188 17.25 -17.27 6.89
CA THR A 188 17.72 -18.65 7.09
C THR A 188 17.26 -19.28 8.40
N LEU A 189 16.67 -18.48 9.32
CA LEU A 189 16.14 -18.97 10.58
C LEU A 189 14.87 -19.79 10.35
N SER A 190 14.76 -20.96 10.99
CA SER A 190 13.52 -21.75 10.95
C SER A 190 12.43 -21.07 11.79
N MET A 191 11.16 -21.35 11.47
CA MET A 191 10.03 -20.83 12.27
C MET A 191 10.10 -21.29 13.73
N THR A 192 10.53 -22.53 13.98
CA THR A 192 10.69 -23.08 15.34
C THR A 192 11.77 -22.32 16.13
N ASP A 193 12.87 -21.99 15.49
CA ASP A 193 13.94 -21.22 16.14
C ASP A 193 13.50 -19.77 16.37
N LEU A 194 12.81 -19.17 15.39
CA LEU A 194 12.24 -17.84 15.54
C LEU A 194 11.25 -17.74 16.71
N GLU A 195 10.35 -18.71 16.83
CA GLU A 195 9.42 -18.79 17.97
C GLU A 195 10.17 -18.88 19.30
N ARG A 196 11.19 -19.73 19.37
CA ARG A 196 12.00 -19.89 20.58
C ARG A 196 12.75 -18.62 20.97
N GLU A 197 13.23 -17.85 19.99
CA GLU A 197 14.00 -16.62 20.23
C GLU A 197 13.15 -15.40 20.57
N VAL A 198 11.91 -15.35 20.10
CA VAL A 198 11.06 -14.15 20.17
C VAL A 198 9.93 -14.29 21.19
N LEU A 199 9.45 -15.49 21.49
CA LEU A 199 8.31 -15.74 22.38
C LEU A 199 8.73 -16.19 23.80
N ILE A 200 10.04 -16.26 24.10
CA ILE A 200 10.57 -16.44 25.46
C ILE A 200 10.80 -15.06 26.05
#